data_9f4017f39f955b0a5802b9ed1512b149
#
_entry.id   9f4017f39f955b0a5802b9ed1512b149
#
_cell.length_a   1.000
_cell.length_b   1.000
_cell.length_c   1.000
_cell.angle_alpha   90.00
_cell.angle_beta   90.00
_cell.angle_gamma   90.00
#
_symmetry.space_group_name_H-M   'P 1'
#
loop_
_entity.id
_entity.type
_entity.pdbx_description
1 polymer ?
#
loop_
_entity_poly.entity_id
_entity_poly.type
_entity_poly.pdbx_seq_one_letter_code
_entity_poly.pdbx_strand_id
1 'polypeptide(L)'
;MITYICRNKDEKGENLPCTNNRCETSVCPTCGGRTDAMSQIYWCDTCQVPIYEEVCSCCGAKGKKLTTDLRPVFPEERLLIEIILGKPFSFVKDSVWNGAGNNYFVNGKKIKFSVKDLKNLDAEAIRKKYEELSTQNTYEEFNRYKEQFINCNKARYQQLVEEAKSYIRTASEGFGSNDMFVSFSGGKDSTVTADLVTRALSNPQIMHIFGDTTLEFPFTYTYVERFKKEHPKTPLIAARNKDKDFEELCQLIGPPSRVMRWCCTVFKTGTIQKKIKSLYRDKSRVLTFYGIRRSESTSRSKYERESDSPKI
;
A
#
# COMPACT_ATOMS: atom_id res chain seq x y z
N MET A 1 4.84 -12.47 -17.13
CA MET A 1 3.99 -11.90 -18.21
C MET A 1 3.01 -10.95 -17.57
N ILE A 2 2.87 -9.72 -18.09
CA ILE A 2 1.90 -8.75 -17.57
C ILE A 2 0.56 -9.06 -18.22
N THR A 3 -0.46 -9.36 -17.42
CA THR A 3 -1.84 -9.48 -17.87
C THR A 3 -2.54 -8.16 -17.60
N TYR A 4 -3.35 -7.71 -18.53
CA TYR A 4 -4.14 -6.50 -18.39
C TYR A 4 -5.60 -6.85 -18.12
N ILE A 5 -6.28 -6.07 -17.31
CA ILE A 5 -7.73 -6.20 -17.08
C ILE A 5 -8.44 -5.03 -17.74
N CYS A 6 -9.42 -5.32 -18.59
CA CYS A 6 -10.30 -4.32 -19.14
C CYS A 6 -11.18 -3.73 -18.05
N ARG A 7 -11.23 -2.41 -17.95
CA ARG A 7 -12.07 -1.70 -17.00
C ARG A 7 -13.50 -1.49 -17.47
N ASN A 8 -13.80 -1.88 -18.71
CA ASN A 8 -15.08 -1.62 -19.36
C ASN A 8 -15.42 -0.11 -19.36
N LYS A 9 -14.41 0.73 -19.54
CA LYS A 9 -14.53 2.20 -19.49
C LYS A 9 -13.72 2.83 -20.63
N ASP A 10 -14.30 3.87 -21.24
CA ASP A 10 -13.62 4.70 -22.21
C ASP A 10 -12.62 5.68 -21.57
N GLU A 11 -12.03 6.57 -22.36
CA GLU A 11 -11.10 7.59 -21.90
C GLU A 11 -11.75 8.64 -20.98
N LYS A 12 -13.06 8.85 -21.11
CA LYS A 12 -13.85 9.76 -20.27
C LYS A 12 -14.34 9.11 -18.99
N GLY A 13 -14.17 7.76 -18.86
CA GLY A 13 -14.59 6.98 -17.71
C GLY A 13 -16.05 6.49 -17.79
N GLU A 14 -16.69 6.59 -18.96
CA GLU A 14 -18.02 6.04 -19.19
C GLU A 14 -17.97 4.52 -19.42
N ASN A 15 -19.04 3.83 -19.03
CA ASN A 15 -19.08 2.38 -19.13
C ASN A 15 -19.19 1.92 -20.58
N LEU A 16 -18.31 0.98 -20.97
CA LEU A 16 -18.36 0.32 -22.28
C LEU A 16 -18.95 -1.09 -22.13
N PRO A 17 -19.76 -1.55 -23.07
CA PRO A 17 -20.25 -2.93 -23.08
C PRO A 17 -19.12 -3.88 -23.49
N CYS A 18 -18.36 -4.37 -22.49
CA CYS A 18 -17.29 -5.31 -22.73
C CYS A 18 -17.37 -6.48 -21.77
N THR A 19 -17.33 -7.69 -22.30
CA THR A 19 -17.29 -8.95 -21.54
C THR A 19 -15.85 -9.47 -21.35
N ASN A 20 -14.85 -8.83 -21.99
CA ASN A 20 -13.47 -9.26 -21.90
C ASN A 20 -12.81 -8.75 -20.62
N ASN A 21 -12.59 -9.64 -19.67
CA ASN A 21 -12.00 -9.31 -18.37
C ASN A 21 -10.46 -9.38 -18.35
N ARG A 22 -9.82 -9.93 -19.39
CA ARG A 22 -8.36 -10.08 -19.45
C ARG A 22 -7.85 -9.86 -20.87
N CYS A 23 -6.82 -9.03 -20.97
CA CYS A 23 -6.16 -8.68 -22.23
C CYS A 23 -4.65 -8.88 -22.09
N GLU A 24 -3.98 -9.04 -23.22
CA GLU A 24 -2.51 -9.08 -23.29
C GLU A 24 -1.91 -7.71 -23.60
N THR A 25 -2.75 -6.73 -23.90
CA THR A 25 -2.34 -5.38 -24.31
C THR A 25 -2.91 -4.30 -23.38
N SER A 26 -2.25 -3.13 -23.35
CA SER A 26 -2.66 -1.97 -22.55
C SER A 26 -3.98 -1.32 -23.01
N VAL A 27 -4.48 -1.71 -24.17
CA VAL A 27 -5.81 -1.33 -24.70
C VAL A 27 -6.60 -2.61 -24.94
N CYS A 28 -7.85 -2.64 -24.51
CA CYS A 28 -8.69 -3.82 -24.70
C CYS A 28 -8.99 -4.05 -26.17
N PRO A 29 -8.64 -5.21 -26.76
CA PRO A 29 -8.88 -5.46 -28.17
C PRO A 29 -10.36 -5.58 -28.52
N THR A 30 -11.23 -5.82 -27.53
CA THR A 30 -12.67 -5.99 -27.74
C THR A 30 -13.44 -4.68 -27.75
N CYS A 31 -13.12 -3.75 -26.84
CA CYS A 31 -13.88 -2.51 -26.70
C CYS A 31 -13.04 -1.23 -26.89
N GLY A 32 -11.75 -1.33 -27.13
CA GLY A 32 -10.84 -0.19 -27.24
C GLY A 32 -10.62 0.56 -25.92
N GLY A 33 -11.22 0.10 -24.82
CA GLY A 33 -11.13 0.75 -23.52
C GLY A 33 -9.78 0.55 -22.85
N ARG A 34 -9.50 1.41 -21.86
CA ARG A 34 -8.29 1.34 -21.06
C ARG A 34 -8.24 0.05 -20.24
N THR A 35 -7.04 -0.49 -20.12
CA THR A 35 -6.79 -1.66 -19.29
C THR A 35 -5.83 -1.31 -18.16
N ASP A 36 -5.91 -2.07 -17.06
CA ASP A 36 -4.92 -2.02 -15.98
C ASP A 36 -3.96 -3.19 -16.10
N ALA A 37 -2.67 -2.88 -16.02
CA ALA A 37 -1.65 -3.91 -15.93
C ALA A 37 -1.78 -4.68 -14.60
N MET A 38 -1.88 -5.99 -14.67
CA MET A 38 -1.86 -6.87 -13.52
C MET A 38 -0.72 -7.86 -13.65
N SER A 39 0.11 -7.93 -12.65
CA SER A 39 1.17 -8.93 -12.58
C SER A 39 0.55 -10.27 -12.19
N GLN A 40 0.73 -11.31 -13.04
CA GLN A 40 0.40 -12.66 -12.63
C GLN A 40 1.42 -13.13 -11.59
N ILE A 41 0.94 -13.61 -10.47
CA ILE A 41 1.73 -14.19 -9.40
C ILE A 41 1.55 -15.70 -9.44
N TYR A 42 2.64 -16.42 -9.27
CA TYR A 42 2.68 -17.88 -9.33
C TYR A 42 3.00 -18.44 -7.95
N TRP A 43 2.72 -19.70 -7.75
CA TRP A 43 3.09 -20.46 -6.55
C TRP A 43 4.20 -21.44 -6.88
N CYS A 44 5.28 -21.42 -6.12
CA CYS A 44 6.34 -22.41 -6.20
C CYS A 44 6.09 -23.53 -5.18
N ASP A 45 5.77 -24.73 -5.67
CA ASP A 45 5.52 -25.89 -4.78
C ASP A 45 6.77 -26.35 -4.03
N THR A 46 7.95 -26.16 -4.59
CA THR A 46 9.22 -26.54 -3.95
C THR A 46 9.60 -25.58 -2.83
N CYS A 47 9.52 -24.28 -3.09
CA CYS A 47 9.90 -23.25 -2.10
C CYS A 47 8.74 -22.88 -1.17
N GLN A 48 7.51 -23.31 -1.45
CA GLN A 48 6.30 -23.05 -0.67
C GLN A 48 6.03 -21.55 -0.48
N VAL A 49 6.32 -20.74 -1.51
CA VAL A 49 6.09 -19.29 -1.52
C VAL A 49 5.59 -18.80 -2.87
N PRO A 50 4.92 -17.65 -2.92
CA PRO A 50 4.59 -16.97 -4.16
C PRO A 50 5.85 -16.45 -4.87
N ILE A 51 5.79 -16.45 -6.21
CA ILE A 51 6.86 -15.91 -7.07
C ILE A 51 6.25 -15.04 -8.15
N TYR A 52 6.96 -13.98 -8.55
CA TYR A 52 6.52 -13.04 -9.58
C TYR A 52 6.87 -13.48 -11.00
N GLU A 53 7.85 -14.37 -11.13
CA GLU A 53 8.23 -14.97 -12.42
C GLU A 53 7.63 -16.38 -12.54
N GLU A 54 7.41 -16.85 -13.76
CA GLU A 54 6.84 -18.19 -13.99
C GLU A 54 7.77 -19.31 -13.53
N VAL A 55 9.08 -19.04 -13.51
CA VAL A 55 10.13 -19.98 -13.06
C VAL A 55 10.75 -19.42 -11.79
N CYS A 56 10.81 -20.24 -10.76
CA CYS A 56 11.39 -19.86 -9.48
C CYS A 56 12.90 -19.65 -9.59
N SER A 57 13.39 -18.47 -9.23
CA SER A 57 14.82 -18.15 -9.27
C SER A 57 15.67 -18.91 -8.26
N CYS A 58 15.06 -19.46 -7.19
CA CYS A 58 15.76 -20.24 -6.17
C CYS A 58 15.94 -21.72 -6.55
N CYS A 59 14.87 -22.36 -7.04
CA CYS A 59 14.88 -23.81 -7.28
C CYS A 59 14.70 -24.22 -8.74
N GLY A 60 14.49 -23.28 -9.65
CA GLY A 60 14.26 -23.55 -11.08
C GLY A 60 12.91 -24.19 -11.43
N ALA A 61 12.05 -24.45 -10.43
CA ALA A 61 10.77 -25.09 -10.67
C ALA A 61 9.79 -24.12 -11.34
N LYS A 62 8.94 -24.65 -12.23
CA LYS A 62 7.85 -23.88 -12.84
C LYS A 62 6.73 -23.67 -11.83
N GLY A 63 6.33 -22.41 -11.64
CA GLY A 63 5.25 -22.03 -10.75
C GLY A 63 3.86 -22.27 -11.34
N LYS A 64 2.88 -22.49 -10.48
CA LYS A 64 1.46 -22.58 -10.82
C LYS A 64 0.81 -21.21 -10.65
N LYS A 65 -0.07 -20.80 -11.55
CA LYS A 65 -0.82 -19.53 -11.43
C LYS A 65 -1.56 -19.48 -10.10
N LEU A 66 -1.34 -18.43 -9.30
CA LEU A 66 -1.92 -18.26 -7.99
C LEU A 66 -2.97 -17.14 -7.97
N THR A 67 -2.54 -15.90 -8.19
CA THR A 67 -3.36 -14.70 -8.03
C THR A 67 -2.76 -13.54 -8.83
N THR A 68 -3.43 -12.38 -8.81
CA THR A 68 -2.98 -11.16 -9.49
C THR A 68 -2.62 -10.02 -8.52
N ASP A 69 -2.91 -10.19 -7.24
CA ASP A 69 -2.51 -9.31 -6.15
C ASP A 69 -2.15 -10.18 -4.95
N LEU A 70 -1.24 -9.72 -4.11
CA LEU A 70 -0.73 -10.52 -3.01
C LEU A 70 -0.30 -9.63 -1.84
N ARG A 71 -0.63 -10.10 -0.63
CA ARG A 71 -0.02 -9.62 0.61
C ARG A 71 0.26 -10.79 1.56
N PRO A 72 1.27 -10.68 2.43
CA PRO A 72 1.45 -11.65 3.49
C PRO A 72 0.28 -11.57 4.49
N VAL A 73 -0.03 -12.70 5.11
CA VAL A 73 -0.96 -12.80 6.23
C VAL A 73 -0.14 -12.87 7.50
N PHE A 74 -0.23 -11.81 8.33
CA PHE A 74 0.50 -11.74 9.59
C PHE A 74 -0.04 -12.76 10.60
N PRO A 75 0.77 -13.18 11.59
CA PRO A 75 0.36 -14.18 12.57
C PRO A 75 -0.93 -13.85 13.31
N GLU A 76 -1.20 -12.56 13.58
CA GLU A 76 -2.42 -12.10 14.23
C GLU A 76 -3.65 -12.34 13.35
N GLU A 77 -3.56 -11.99 12.08
CA GLU A 77 -4.63 -12.21 11.10
C GLU A 77 -4.83 -13.72 10.86
N ARG A 78 -3.76 -14.49 10.76
CA ARG A 78 -3.81 -15.94 10.64
C ARG A 78 -4.57 -16.56 11.83
N LEU A 79 -4.19 -16.22 13.07
CA LEU A 79 -4.84 -16.72 14.27
C LEU A 79 -6.33 -16.36 14.30
N LEU A 80 -6.68 -15.14 13.91
CA LEU A 80 -8.08 -14.71 13.83
C LEU A 80 -8.88 -15.59 12.84
N ILE A 81 -8.33 -15.84 11.65
CA ILE A 81 -8.96 -16.72 10.65
C ILE A 81 -9.11 -18.15 11.19
N GLU A 82 -8.10 -18.68 11.84
CA GLU A 82 -8.11 -20.02 12.43
C GLU A 82 -9.18 -20.15 13.53
N ILE A 83 -9.36 -19.12 14.36
CA ILE A 83 -10.42 -19.06 15.38
C ILE A 83 -11.80 -19.06 14.73
N ILE A 84 -11.99 -18.26 13.68
CA ILE A 84 -13.24 -18.20 12.93
C ILE A 84 -13.56 -19.56 12.27
N LEU A 85 -12.55 -20.24 11.78
CA LEU A 85 -12.69 -21.59 11.21
C LEU A 85 -12.86 -22.71 12.28
N GLY A 86 -12.80 -22.36 13.57
CA GLY A 86 -12.88 -23.31 14.67
C GLY A 86 -11.64 -24.21 14.85
N LYS A 87 -10.50 -23.82 14.28
CA LYS A 87 -9.26 -24.60 14.27
C LYS A 87 -8.04 -23.72 14.62
N PRO A 88 -7.94 -23.18 15.85
CA PRO A 88 -6.80 -22.38 16.28
C PRO A 88 -5.47 -23.12 16.07
N PHE A 89 -4.47 -22.40 15.63
CA PHE A 89 -3.11 -22.87 15.36
C PHE A 89 -2.96 -23.95 14.27
N SER A 90 -3.99 -24.15 13.43
CA SER A 90 -3.94 -25.17 12.37
C SER A 90 -2.97 -24.81 11.23
N PHE A 91 -2.68 -23.51 11.02
CA PHE A 91 -1.82 -23.03 9.93
C PHE A 91 -0.48 -22.43 10.41
N VAL A 92 -0.07 -22.70 11.66
CA VAL A 92 1.16 -22.13 12.24
C VAL A 92 2.39 -22.46 11.41
N LYS A 93 2.46 -23.68 10.87
CA LYS A 93 3.60 -24.16 10.06
C LYS A 93 3.44 -23.91 8.56
N ASP A 94 2.33 -23.30 8.15
CA ASP A 94 1.97 -23.15 6.75
C ASP A 94 2.32 -21.76 6.21
N SER A 95 2.54 -21.70 4.91
CA SER A 95 2.74 -20.46 4.16
C SER A 95 1.38 -19.86 3.81
N VAL A 96 0.99 -18.78 4.52
CA VAL A 96 -0.34 -18.17 4.43
C VAL A 96 -0.28 -16.81 3.75
N TRP A 97 -1.09 -16.62 2.70
CA TRP A 97 -1.12 -15.42 1.88
C TRP A 97 -2.55 -14.98 1.58
N ASN A 98 -2.75 -13.67 1.43
CA ASN A 98 -4.00 -13.11 0.94
C ASN A 98 -3.80 -12.61 -0.49
N GLY A 99 -4.71 -12.96 -1.38
CA GLY A 99 -4.69 -12.58 -2.78
C GLY A 99 -5.87 -11.72 -3.20
N ALA A 100 -5.96 -11.43 -4.49
CA ALA A 100 -7.01 -10.62 -5.07
C ALA A 100 -8.41 -11.07 -4.63
N GLY A 101 -9.27 -10.10 -4.31
CA GLY A 101 -10.65 -10.36 -3.85
C GLY A 101 -10.74 -10.91 -2.43
N ASN A 102 -9.75 -10.65 -1.58
CA ASN A 102 -9.67 -11.17 -0.21
C ASN A 102 -9.73 -12.71 -0.12
N ASN A 103 -9.14 -13.38 -1.11
CA ASN A 103 -9.00 -14.83 -1.10
C ASN A 103 -7.74 -15.21 -0.31
N TYR A 104 -7.90 -16.12 0.63
CA TYR A 104 -6.78 -16.64 1.41
C TYR A 104 -6.26 -17.96 0.83
N PHE A 105 -4.94 -18.09 0.84
CA PHE A 105 -4.23 -19.25 0.34
C PHE A 105 -3.34 -19.81 1.44
N VAL A 106 -3.40 -21.10 1.64
CA VAL A 106 -2.52 -21.87 2.54
C VAL A 106 -1.76 -22.85 1.66
N ASN A 107 -0.44 -22.79 1.66
CA ASN A 107 0.44 -23.60 0.81
C ASN A 107 0.00 -23.59 -0.67
N GLY A 108 -0.33 -22.42 -1.18
CA GLY A 108 -0.77 -22.23 -2.57
C GLY A 108 -2.19 -22.67 -2.90
N LYS A 109 -2.94 -23.21 -1.94
CA LYS A 109 -4.33 -23.65 -2.11
C LYS A 109 -5.29 -22.66 -1.48
N LYS A 110 -6.31 -22.25 -2.23
CA LYS A 110 -7.36 -21.37 -1.71
C LYS A 110 -8.17 -22.10 -0.63
N ILE A 111 -8.33 -21.46 0.53
CA ILE A 111 -9.20 -21.95 1.60
C ILE A 111 -10.64 -21.45 1.43
N LYS A 112 -11.60 -22.23 1.95
CA LYS A 112 -13.01 -21.85 2.01
C LYS A 112 -13.24 -20.89 3.18
N PHE A 113 -12.90 -19.62 2.97
CA PHE A 113 -13.13 -18.54 3.93
C PHE A 113 -13.62 -17.32 3.15
N SER A 114 -14.72 -16.74 3.55
CA SER A 114 -15.29 -15.54 2.95
C SER A 114 -15.59 -14.50 4.02
N VAL A 115 -15.21 -13.27 3.74
CA VAL A 115 -15.58 -12.12 4.60
C VAL A 115 -17.10 -11.95 4.72
N LYS A 116 -17.87 -12.48 3.76
CA LYS A 116 -19.35 -12.47 3.81
C LYS A 116 -19.90 -13.36 4.94
N ASP A 117 -19.18 -14.41 5.29
CA ASP A 117 -19.59 -15.36 6.34
C ASP A 117 -19.43 -14.77 7.74
N LEU A 118 -18.70 -13.63 7.87
CA LEU A 118 -18.48 -12.94 9.14
C LEU A 118 -19.72 -12.26 9.72
N LYS A 119 -20.77 -12.03 8.93
CA LYS A 119 -21.96 -11.28 9.36
C LYS A 119 -22.76 -11.96 10.48
N ASN A 120 -22.63 -13.27 10.60
CA ASN A 120 -23.39 -14.09 11.56
C ASN A 120 -22.54 -14.60 12.71
N LEU A 121 -21.33 -14.08 12.90
CA LEU A 121 -20.41 -14.53 13.94
C LEU A 121 -20.59 -13.70 15.21
N ASP A 122 -20.47 -14.37 16.35
CA ASP A 122 -20.36 -13.71 17.65
C ASP A 122 -18.98 -13.06 17.78
N ALA A 123 -18.94 -11.75 17.54
CA ALA A 123 -17.72 -10.97 17.57
C ALA A 123 -17.07 -10.93 18.97
N GLU A 124 -17.88 -10.95 20.05
CA GLU A 124 -17.37 -10.93 21.41
C GLU A 124 -16.72 -12.28 21.79
N ALA A 125 -17.36 -13.38 21.44
CA ALA A 125 -16.78 -14.71 21.66
C ALA A 125 -15.46 -14.89 20.90
N ILE A 126 -15.39 -14.43 19.64
CA ILE A 126 -14.16 -14.46 18.84
C ILE A 126 -13.07 -13.59 19.48
N ARG A 127 -13.41 -12.38 19.90
CA ARG A 127 -12.48 -11.45 20.54
C ARG A 127 -11.90 -12.04 21.83
N LYS A 128 -12.76 -12.57 22.70
CA LYS A 128 -12.33 -13.20 23.94
C LYS A 128 -11.37 -14.36 23.66
N LYS A 129 -11.72 -15.23 22.70
CA LYS A 129 -10.87 -16.37 22.32
C LYS A 129 -9.54 -15.92 21.71
N TYR A 130 -9.53 -14.83 20.94
CA TYR A 130 -8.31 -14.26 20.41
C TYR A 130 -7.40 -13.70 21.52
N GLU A 131 -7.96 -12.99 22.49
CA GLU A 131 -7.22 -12.46 23.65
C GLU A 131 -6.56 -13.58 24.45
N GLU A 132 -7.28 -14.67 24.68
CA GLU A 132 -6.78 -15.87 25.39
C GLU A 132 -5.60 -16.54 24.65
N LEU A 133 -5.65 -16.60 23.33
CA LEU A 133 -4.69 -17.35 22.51
C LEU A 133 -3.55 -16.52 21.93
N SER A 134 -3.70 -15.19 21.88
CA SER A 134 -2.76 -14.29 21.20
C SER A 134 -1.34 -14.36 21.76
N THR A 135 -1.19 -14.61 23.05
CA THR A 135 0.13 -14.75 23.72
C THR A 135 0.94 -15.96 23.26
N GLN A 136 0.29 -16.96 22.68
CA GLN A 136 0.93 -18.18 22.16
C GLN A 136 1.31 -18.03 20.67
N ASN A 137 0.93 -16.91 20.04
CA ASN A 137 1.18 -16.67 18.65
C ASN A 137 2.65 -16.28 18.41
N THR A 138 3.29 -16.89 17.42
CA THR A 138 4.71 -16.68 17.12
C THR A 138 4.91 -16.20 15.69
N TYR A 139 6.02 -15.50 15.47
CA TYR A 139 6.45 -14.99 14.17
C TYR A 139 7.46 -15.87 13.45
N GLU A 140 7.90 -16.98 14.05
CA GLU A 140 9.00 -17.80 13.55
C GLU A 140 8.77 -18.28 12.11
N GLU A 141 7.68 -19.02 11.88
CA GLU A 141 7.36 -19.55 10.55
C GLU A 141 6.98 -18.43 9.55
N PHE A 142 6.30 -17.38 10.02
CA PHE A 142 6.02 -16.22 9.20
C PHE A 142 7.32 -15.58 8.69
N ASN A 143 8.31 -15.37 9.55
CA ASN A 143 9.60 -14.81 9.18
C ASN A 143 10.35 -15.72 8.22
N ARG A 144 10.33 -17.03 8.44
CA ARG A 144 10.93 -18.02 7.55
C ARG A 144 10.35 -17.93 6.13
N TYR A 145 9.02 -17.92 5.97
CA TYR A 145 8.39 -17.80 4.66
C TYR A 145 8.57 -16.41 4.03
N LYS A 146 8.60 -15.37 4.85
CA LYS A 146 8.90 -14.00 4.37
C LYS A 146 10.32 -13.94 3.77
N GLU A 147 11.31 -14.49 4.44
CA GLU A 147 12.70 -14.55 3.95
C GLU A 147 12.79 -15.39 2.68
N GLN A 148 12.16 -16.55 2.65
CA GLN A 148 12.09 -17.41 1.46
C GLN A 148 11.43 -16.69 0.28
N PHE A 149 10.33 -15.97 0.52
CA PHE A 149 9.67 -15.14 -0.49
C PHE A 149 10.60 -14.06 -1.04
N ILE A 150 11.32 -13.34 -0.18
CA ILE A 150 12.28 -12.32 -0.58
C ILE A 150 13.38 -12.94 -1.44
N ASN A 151 13.93 -14.06 -1.02
CA ASN A 151 15.00 -14.76 -1.74
C ASN A 151 14.54 -15.23 -3.12
N CYS A 152 13.36 -15.84 -3.22
CA CYS A 152 12.81 -16.32 -4.49
C CYS A 152 12.41 -15.20 -5.46
N ASN A 153 12.28 -13.96 -4.98
CA ASN A 153 11.89 -12.79 -5.77
C ASN A 153 12.96 -11.70 -5.83
N LYS A 154 14.18 -11.99 -5.36
CA LYS A 154 15.24 -11.00 -5.18
C LYS A 154 15.59 -10.25 -6.47
N ALA A 155 15.71 -10.95 -7.59
CA ALA A 155 16.02 -10.34 -8.88
C ALA A 155 14.93 -9.35 -9.31
N ARG A 156 13.66 -9.74 -9.21
CA ARG A 156 12.52 -8.87 -9.54
C ARG A 156 12.45 -7.67 -8.60
N TYR A 157 12.66 -7.88 -7.31
CA TYR A 157 12.71 -6.79 -6.32
C TYR A 157 13.81 -5.77 -6.67
N GLN A 158 15.02 -6.25 -6.98
CA GLN A 158 16.14 -5.38 -7.36
C GLN A 158 15.83 -4.60 -8.63
N GLN A 159 15.25 -5.24 -9.64
CA GLN A 159 14.84 -4.57 -10.87
C GLN A 159 13.84 -3.42 -10.60
N LEU A 160 12.81 -3.67 -9.79
CA LEU A 160 11.81 -2.66 -9.43
C LEU A 160 12.43 -1.49 -8.64
N VAL A 161 13.36 -1.79 -7.74
CA VAL A 161 14.08 -0.77 -6.96
C VAL A 161 14.94 0.10 -7.86
N GLU A 162 15.69 -0.48 -8.78
CA GLU A 162 16.56 0.28 -9.69
C GLU A 162 15.73 1.10 -10.70
N GLU A 163 14.63 0.56 -11.20
CA GLU A 163 13.67 1.33 -12.03
C GLU A 163 13.13 2.55 -11.27
N ALA A 164 12.69 2.36 -10.02
CA ALA A 164 12.17 3.44 -9.20
C ALA A 164 13.25 4.49 -8.87
N LYS A 165 14.45 4.05 -8.53
CA LYS A 165 15.58 4.94 -8.24
C LYS A 165 16.01 5.75 -9.47
N SER A 166 16.07 5.12 -10.64
CA SER A 166 16.37 5.80 -11.90
C SER A 166 15.33 6.88 -12.19
N TYR A 167 14.06 6.53 -12.06
CA TYR A 167 12.96 7.48 -12.24
C TYR A 167 13.03 8.67 -11.27
N ILE A 168 13.28 8.41 -9.97
CA ILE A 168 13.42 9.47 -8.97
C ILE A 168 14.58 10.41 -9.32
N ARG A 169 15.73 9.88 -9.74
CA ARG A 169 16.87 10.69 -10.15
C ARG A 169 16.52 11.61 -11.31
N THR A 170 15.92 11.04 -12.37
CA THR A 170 15.51 11.83 -13.54
C THR A 170 14.49 12.91 -13.18
N ALA A 171 13.46 12.57 -12.38
CA ALA A 171 12.47 13.55 -11.92
C ALA A 171 13.06 14.64 -11.02
N SER A 172 14.20 14.37 -10.39
CA SER A 172 14.89 15.31 -9.50
C SER A 172 15.89 16.23 -10.23
N GLU A 173 16.13 16.01 -11.51
CA GLU A 173 17.05 16.83 -12.30
C GLU A 173 16.59 18.29 -12.31
N GLY A 174 17.51 19.20 -11.99
CA GLY A 174 17.20 20.63 -11.90
C GLY A 174 16.58 21.11 -10.59
N PHE A 175 16.41 20.21 -9.59
CA PHE A 175 15.96 20.57 -8.24
C PHE A 175 17.09 20.42 -7.22
N GLY A 176 17.28 21.42 -6.36
CA GLY A 176 18.14 21.29 -5.18
C GLY A 176 17.49 20.47 -4.08
N SER A 177 18.29 19.91 -3.16
CA SER A 177 17.78 19.12 -2.04
C SER A 177 16.76 19.90 -1.17
N ASN A 178 16.91 21.22 -1.09
CA ASN A 178 16.01 22.10 -0.36
C ASN A 178 14.77 22.51 -1.17
N ASP A 179 14.61 22.01 -2.39
CA ASP A 179 13.47 22.26 -3.26
C ASP A 179 12.58 21.01 -3.42
N MET A 180 12.81 20.03 -2.54
CA MET A 180 12.11 18.74 -2.58
C MET A 180 11.57 18.35 -1.22
N PHE A 181 10.49 17.60 -1.21
CA PHE A 181 10.04 16.88 -0.01
C PHE A 181 9.27 15.60 -0.34
N VAL A 182 9.18 14.71 0.66
CA VAL A 182 8.35 13.52 0.62
C VAL A 182 7.06 13.78 1.41
N SER A 183 5.91 13.56 0.77
CA SER A 183 4.63 13.53 1.46
C SER A 183 4.50 12.21 2.25
N PHE A 184 4.65 12.31 3.56
CA PHE A 184 4.72 11.16 4.45
C PHE A 184 3.44 11.02 5.26
N SER A 185 2.78 9.87 5.18
CA SER A 185 1.54 9.60 5.92
C SER A 185 1.70 8.55 7.03
N GLY A 186 2.91 8.02 7.24
CA GLY A 186 3.14 6.90 8.15
C GLY A 186 2.60 5.55 7.64
N GLY A 187 1.97 5.52 6.46
CA GLY A 187 1.51 4.29 5.83
C GLY A 187 2.62 3.60 5.02
N LYS A 188 2.42 2.33 4.67
CA LYS A 188 3.41 1.51 3.96
C LYS A 188 3.91 2.14 2.65
N ASP A 189 3.01 2.74 1.87
CA ASP A 189 3.36 3.27 0.55
C ASP A 189 4.22 4.54 0.67
N SER A 190 3.92 5.43 1.62
CA SER A 190 4.74 6.61 1.91
C SER A 190 6.10 6.26 2.51
N THR A 191 6.17 5.18 3.31
CA THR A 191 7.43 4.69 3.89
C THR A 191 8.35 4.13 2.80
N VAL A 192 7.81 3.32 1.88
CA VAL A 192 8.57 2.83 0.73
C VAL A 192 9.05 3.98 -0.15
N THR A 193 8.21 5.00 -0.38
CA THR A 193 8.61 6.20 -1.13
C THR A 193 9.74 6.94 -0.44
N ALA A 194 9.67 7.12 0.87
CA ALA A 194 10.73 7.75 1.68
C ALA A 194 12.08 7.01 1.56
N ASP A 195 12.07 5.68 1.69
CA ASP A 195 13.27 4.85 1.51
C ASP A 195 13.85 4.98 0.10
N LEU A 196 13.00 4.85 -0.92
CA LEU A 196 13.43 4.93 -2.32
C LEU A 196 14.01 6.31 -2.68
N VAL A 197 13.41 7.41 -2.21
CA VAL A 197 13.93 8.77 -2.43
C VAL A 197 15.29 8.94 -1.74
N THR A 198 15.42 8.54 -0.48
CA THR A 198 16.68 8.58 0.26
C THR A 198 17.79 7.80 -0.45
N ARG A 199 17.47 6.59 -0.91
CA ARG A 199 18.42 5.72 -1.62
C ARG A 199 18.74 6.20 -3.03
N ALA A 200 17.77 6.73 -3.76
CA ALA A 200 17.96 7.22 -5.12
C ALA A 200 18.86 8.45 -5.15
N LEU A 201 18.65 9.38 -4.22
CA LEU A 201 19.39 10.64 -4.15
C LEU A 201 20.62 10.55 -3.23
N SER A 202 20.82 9.42 -2.57
CA SER A 202 21.89 9.23 -1.56
C SER A 202 21.88 10.33 -0.49
N ASN A 203 20.71 10.88 -0.20
CA ASN A 203 20.55 12.02 0.70
C ASN A 203 19.43 11.76 1.71
N PRO A 204 19.75 11.49 2.98
CA PRO A 204 18.78 11.33 4.05
C PRO A 204 18.16 12.64 4.55
N GLN A 205 18.66 13.80 4.11
CA GLN A 205 18.21 15.12 4.58
C GLN A 205 17.04 15.70 3.76
N ILE A 206 16.47 14.94 2.84
CA ILE A 206 15.26 15.36 2.14
C ILE A 206 14.13 15.53 3.15
N MET A 207 13.45 16.66 3.13
CA MET A 207 12.34 16.99 4.03
C MET A 207 11.19 15.99 3.90
N HIS A 208 10.64 15.56 5.02
CA HIS A 208 9.40 14.77 5.08
C HIS A 208 8.32 15.61 5.74
N ILE A 209 7.13 15.66 5.15
CA ILE A 209 5.98 16.39 5.70
C ILE A 209 4.88 15.37 6.04
N PHE A 210 4.59 15.22 7.32
CA PHE A 210 3.50 14.40 7.83
C PHE A 210 2.24 15.25 8.02
N GLY A 211 1.16 14.91 7.30
CA GLY A 211 -0.14 15.56 7.47
C GLY A 211 -0.87 14.97 8.68
N ASP A 212 -0.81 15.66 9.80
CA ASP A 212 -1.48 15.27 11.05
C ASP A 212 -2.91 15.82 11.06
N THR A 213 -3.87 14.93 10.88
CA THR A 213 -5.31 15.28 10.84
C THR A 213 -5.94 15.33 12.24
N THR A 214 -5.20 15.05 13.29
CA THR A 214 -5.68 14.85 14.68
C THR A 214 -6.59 13.63 14.86
N LEU A 215 -6.88 12.89 13.80
CA LEU A 215 -7.71 11.68 13.79
C LEU A 215 -6.92 10.44 13.34
N GLU A 216 -5.61 10.48 13.43
CA GLU A 216 -4.79 9.32 13.08
C GLU A 216 -4.91 8.23 14.16
N PHE A 217 -4.84 6.97 13.71
CA PHE A 217 -4.78 5.86 14.66
C PHE A 217 -3.55 5.98 15.58
N PRO A 218 -3.66 5.57 16.86
CA PRO A 218 -2.53 5.57 17.78
C PRO A 218 -1.28 4.89 17.24
N PHE A 219 -1.47 3.78 16.50
CA PHE A 219 -0.38 3.07 15.82
C PHE A 219 0.35 3.91 14.78
N THR A 220 -0.33 4.83 14.10
CA THR A 220 0.28 5.77 13.15
C THR A 220 1.24 6.71 13.87
N TYR A 221 0.82 7.30 14.99
CA TYR A 221 1.69 8.16 15.79
C TYR A 221 2.90 7.40 16.34
N THR A 222 2.68 6.21 16.89
CA THR A 222 3.77 5.34 17.37
C THR A 222 4.77 5.02 16.25
N TYR A 223 4.28 4.76 15.05
CA TYR A 223 5.13 4.50 13.89
C TYR A 223 5.93 5.74 13.46
N VAL A 224 5.30 6.91 13.39
CA VAL A 224 5.96 8.18 13.04
C VAL A 224 7.08 8.51 14.04
N GLU A 225 6.84 8.34 15.33
CA GLU A 225 7.86 8.56 16.35
C GLU A 225 9.01 7.54 16.27
N ARG A 226 8.70 6.27 15.98
CA ARG A 226 9.73 5.25 15.73
C ARG A 226 10.54 5.61 14.48
N PHE A 227 9.89 6.02 13.38
CA PHE A 227 10.57 6.44 12.16
C PHE A 227 11.57 7.58 12.43
N LYS A 228 11.18 8.60 13.21
CA LYS A 228 12.08 9.69 13.60
C LYS A 228 13.32 9.18 14.35
N LYS A 229 13.13 8.23 15.28
CA LYS A 229 14.24 7.65 16.07
C LYS A 229 15.19 6.82 15.20
N GLU A 230 14.64 6.05 14.27
CA GLU A 230 15.41 5.19 13.37
C GLU A 230 16.11 5.99 12.25
N HIS A 231 15.57 7.17 11.89
CA HIS A 231 16.09 8.04 10.84
C HIS A 231 16.45 9.45 11.36
N PRO A 232 17.40 9.59 12.29
CA PRO A 232 17.68 10.88 12.96
C PRO A 232 18.24 11.96 12.02
N LYS A 233 18.75 11.57 10.84
CA LYS A 233 19.22 12.52 9.82
C LYS A 233 18.12 13.02 8.89
N THR A 234 16.93 12.43 8.95
CA THR A 234 15.81 12.76 8.07
C THR A 234 14.90 13.77 8.76
N PRO A 235 14.83 15.01 8.27
CA PRO A 235 13.94 16.01 8.84
C PRO A 235 12.49 15.62 8.55
N LEU A 236 11.72 15.38 9.62
CA LEU A 236 10.30 15.07 9.55
C LEU A 236 9.51 16.08 10.40
N ILE A 237 8.61 16.81 9.74
CA ILE A 237 7.77 17.80 10.38
C ILE A 237 6.30 17.44 10.23
N ALA A 238 5.51 17.74 11.25
CA ALA A 238 4.06 17.59 11.19
C ALA A 238 3.40 18.90 10.68
N ALA A 239 2.47 18.74 9.76
CA ALA A 239 1.55 19.80 9.34
C ALA A 239 0.21 19.52 10.03
N ARG A 240 -0.05 20.22 11.12
CA ARG A 240 -1.24 20.10 11.98
C ARG A 240 -2.01 21.41 12.04
N ASN A 241 -3.33 21.34 12.06
CA ASN A 241 -4.17 22.48 12.41
C ASN A 241 -3.94 22.82 13.90
N LYS A 242 -3.59 24.08 14.18
CA LYS A 242 -3.31 24.53 15.55
C LYS A 242 -4.52 25.17 16.22
N ASP A 243 -5.52 25.53 15.42
CA ASP A 243 -6.64 26.33 15.91
C ASP A 243 -7.73 25.43 16.50
N LYS A 244 -8.04 24.32 15.83
CA LYS A 244 -9.05 23.35 16.27
C LYS A 244 -8.65 21.93 15.87
N ASP A 245 -9.02 20.97 16.71
CA ASP A 245 -8.91 19.56 16.38
C ASP A 245 -10.16 19.03 15.64
N PHE A 246 -10.13 17.76 15.29
CA PHE A 246 -11.22 17.15 14.52
C PHE A 246 -12.52 17.07 15.34
N GLU A 247 -12.43 16.76 16.63
CA GLU A 247 -13.59 16.62 17.51
C GLU A 247 -14.27 17.97 17.73
N GLU A 248 -13.50 19.01 18.03
CA GLU A 248 -14.00 20.38 18.17
C GLU A 248 -14.75 20.87 16.92
N LEU A 249 -14.23 20.54 15.73
CA LEU A 249 -14.92 20.91 14.49
C LEU A 249 -16.18 20.05 14.24
N CYS A 250 -16.18 18.79 14.63
CA CYS A 250 -17.40 17.98 14.58
C CYS A 250 -18.52 18.55 15.47
N GLN A 251 -18.16 19.06 16.65
CA GLN A 251 -19.13 19.71 17.56
C GLN A 251 -19.66 21.02 16.98
N LEU A 252 -18.83 21.78 16.28
CA LEU A 252 -19.20 23.09 15.74
C LEU A 252 -20.02 23.02 14.46
N ILE A 253 -19.65 22.18 13.51
CA ILE A 253 -20.24 22.14 12.16
C ILE A 253 -20.80 20.76 11.76
N GLY A 254 -20.79 19.82 12.69
CA GLY A 254 -21.22 18.45 12.48
C GLY A 254 -20.16 17.54 11.84
N PRO A 255 -20.36 16.22 11.88
CA PRO A 255 -19.42 15.26 11.32
C PRO A 255 -19.31 15.40 9.78
N PRO A 256 -18.12 15.11 9.20
CA PRO A 256 -17.97 15.18 7.76
C PRO A 256 -18.80 14.10 7.07
N SER A 257 -19.27 14.41 5.88
CA SER A 257 -20.03 13.49 5.04
C SER A 257 -19.36 13.28 3.69
N ARG A 258 -19.94 12.38 2.89
CA ARG A 258 -19.47 12.14 1.52
C ARG A 258 -19.54 13.39 0.63
N VAL A 259 -20.52 14.26 0.89
CA VAL A 259 -20.76 15.51 0.17
C VAL A 259 -19.95 16.65 0.82
N MET A 260 -19.98 16.73 2.14
CA MET A 260 -19.31 17.78 2.90
C MET A 260 -18.00 17.26 3.51
N ARG A 261 -16.94 17.29 2.73
CA ARG A 261 -15.63 16.76 3.09
C ARG A 261 -14.70 17.82 3.70
N TRP A 262 -15.22 18.63 4.60
CA TRP A 262 -14.46 19.70 5.25
C TRP A 262 -13.17 19.18 5.94
N CYS A 263 -13.19 17.96 6.47
CA CYS A 263 -12.03 17.33 7.08
C CYS A 263 -10.81 17.25 6.13
N CYS A 264 -11.03 16.95 4.85
CA CYS A 264 -9.96 16.93 3.87
C CYS A 264 -9.37 18.33 3.66
N THR A 265 -10.22 19.34 3.53
CA THR A 265 -9.79 20.72 3.27
C THR A 265 -9.10 21.33 4.48
N VAL A 266 -9.68 21.17 5.68
CA VAL A 266 -9.18 21.84 6.89
C VAL A 266 -7.94 21.17 7.46
N PHE A 267 -7.94 19.83 7.57
CA PHE A 267 -6.87 19.11 8.26
C PHE A 267 -5.81 18.53 7.34
N LYS A 268 -6.13 18.19 6.11
CA LYS A 268 -5.18 17.57 5.20
C LYS A 268 -4.63 18.57 4.18
N THR A 269 -5.45 18.95 3.19
CA THR A 269 -4.94 19.76 2.08
C THR A 269 -4.56 21.18 2.51
N GLY A 270 -5.41 21.86 3.24
CA GLY A 270 -5.16 23.24 3.68
C GLY A 270 -3.97 23.37 4.63
N THR A 271 -3.85 22.44 5.56
CA THR A 271 -2.76 22.43 6.55
C THR A 271 -1.42 22.15 5.88
N ILE A 272 -1.38 21.14 5.00
CA ILE A 272 -0.17 20.80 4.25
C ILE A 272 0.22 21.96 3.33
N GLN A 273 -0.73 22.57 2.62
CA GLN A 273 -0.46 23.73 1.76
C GLN A 273 0.09 24.93 2.53
N LYS A 274 -0.50 25.25 3.69
CA LYS A 274 0.03 26.32 4.57
C LYS A 274 1.47 26.03 4.98
N LYS A 275 1.76 24.76 5.33
CA LYS A 275 3.10 24.35 5.72
C LYS A 275 4.09 24.43 4.58
N ILE A 276 3.73 23.95 3.39
CA ILE A 276 4.55 24.05 2.17
C ILE A 276 4.84 25.52 1.86
N LYS A 277 3.82 26.37 1.82
CA LYS A 277 4.00 27.83 1.57
C LYS A 277 4.94 28.49 2.59
N SER A 278 4.90 28.05 3.84
CA SER A 278 5.79 28.60 4.89
C SER A 278 7.24 28.14 4.70
N LEU A 279 7.46 26.86 4.34
CA LEU A 279 8.79 26.27 4.19
C LEU A 279 9.51 26.66 2.89
N TYR A 280 8.73 26.81 1.83
CA TYR A 280 9.22 27.04 0.47
C TYR A 280 8.82 28.40 -0.09
N ARG A 281 8.70 29.40 0.80
CA ARG A 281 8.20 30.73 0.48
C ARG A 281 8.95 31.39 -0.69
N ASP A 282 10.26 31.21 -0.73
CA ASP A 282 11.15 31.85 -1.70
C ASP A 282 11.47 30.95 -2.90
N LYS A 283 10.71 29.85 -3.05
CA LYS A 283 10.92 28.87 -4.13
C LYS A 283 9.87 29.02 -5.21
N SER A 284 10.30 29.08 -6.47
CA SER A 284 9.42 29.13 -7.64
C SER A 284 8.79 27.76 -7.96
N ARG A 285 9.50 26.67 -7.65
CA ARG A 285 9.08 25.30 -7.89
C ARG A 285 9.52 24.40 -6.74
N VAL A 286 8.69 23.44 -6.40
CA VAL A 286 8.98 22.42 -5.36
C VAL A 286 8.57 21.05 -5.88
N LEU A 287 9.50 20.10 -5.84
CA LEU A 287 9.24 18.73 -6.21
C LEU A 287 8.69 17.95 -5.01
N THR A 288 7.55 17.30 -5.20
CA THR A 288 6.93 16.49 -4.17
C THR A 288 6.85 15.02 -4.57
N PHE A 289 7.35 14.14 -3.72
CA PHE A 289 7.23 12.70 -3.90
C PHE A 289 6.01 12.15 -3.15
N TYR A 290 5.13 11.45 -3.87
CA TYR A 290 3.93 10.80 -3.31
C TYR A 290 3.96 9.29 -3.53
N GLY A 291 3.67 8.53 -2.49
CA GLY A 291 3.40 7.10 -2.58
C GLY A 291 1.93 6.83 -2.91
N ILE A 292 1.53 6.95 -4.18
CA ILE A 292 0.14 6.77 -4.63
C ILE A 292 0.07 5.59 -5.58
N ARG A 293 -0.86 4.67 -5.33
CA ARG A 293 -1.16 3.55 -6.24
C ARG A 293 -2.42 3.84 -7.05
N ARG A 294 -2.34 3.66 -8.37
CA ARG A 294 -3.51 3.83 -9.27
C ARG A 294 -4.67 2.90 -8.91
N SER A 295 -4.39 1.71 -8.38
CA SER A 295 -5.38 0.71 -7.99
C SER A 295 -6.19 1.05 -6.75
N GLU A 296 -5.83 2.09 -5.98
CA GLU A 296 -6.50 2.43 -4.73
C GLU A 296 -7.90 3.02 -4.90
N SER A 297 -8.15 3.75 -5.98
CA SER A 297 -9.47 4.31 -6.27
C SER A 297 -9.61 4.73 -7.72
N THR A 298 -10.86 4.85 -8.18
CA THR A 298 -11.20 5.36 -9.51
C THR A 298 -10.64 6.77 -9.77
N SER A 299 -10.59 7.62 -8.74
CA SER A 299 -9.99 8.95 -8.85
C SER A 299 -8.48 8.88 -9.07
N ARG A 300 -7.77 8.03 -8.28
CA ARG A 300 -6.31 7.88 -8.37
C ARG A 300 -5.85 7.15 -9.62
N SER A 301 -6.71 6.34 -10.22
CA SER A 301 -6.38 5.65 -11.48
C SER A 301 -6.11 6.61 -12.64
N LYS A 302 -6.64 7.84 -12.55
CA LYS A 302 -6.48 8.90 -13.55
C LYS A 302 -5.20 9.71 -13.36
N TYR A 303 -4.45 9.47 -12.27
CA TYR A 303 -3.23 10.24 -12.01
C TYR A 303 -2.12 9.80 -12.96
N GLU A 304 -1.49 10.78 -13.55
CA GLU A 304 -0.25 10.58 -14.26
C GLU A 304 0.91 10.39 -13.29
N ARG A 305 2.02 9.86 -13.78
CA ARG A 305 3.21 9.63 -12.95
C ARG A 305 3.83 10.94 -12.50
N GLU A 306 3.74 11.97 -13.33
CA GLU A 306 4.16 13.33 -13.07
C GLU A 306 3.01 14.32 -13.30
N SER A 307 3.05 15.46 -12.62
CA SER A 307 2.04 16.51 -12.79
C SER A 307 2.58 17.83 -12.27
N ASP A 308 2.43 18.89 -13.04
CA ASP A 308 2.78 20.25 -12.64
C ASP A 308 1.77 20.89 -11.68
N SER A 309 0.64 20.24 -11.45
CA SER A 309 -0.38 20.69 -10.51
C SER A 309 -0.29 19.94 -9.20
N PRO A 310 -0.41 20.60 -8.03
CA PRO A 310 -0.45 19.91 -6.76
C PRO A 310 -1.65 18.96 -6.71
N LYS A 311 -1.39 17.68 -6.49
CA LYS A 311 -2.42 16.63 -6.32
C LYS A 311 -2.79 16.45 -4.84
N ILE A 312 -2.95 17.56 -4.14
CA ILE A 312 -3.29 17.59 -2.72
C ILE A 312 -4.80 17.67 -2.53
#